data_0798b112429ba423a302811053e8772d
#
_entry.id   0798b112429ba423a302811053e8772d
#
_cell.length_a   1.000
_cell.length_b   1.000
_cell.length_c   1.000
_cell.angle_alpha   90.00
_cell.angle_beta   90.00
_cell.angle_gamma   90.00
#
_symmetry.space_group_name_H-M   'P 1'
#
loop_
_entity.id
_entity.type
_entity.pdbx_description
1 polymer ?
#
loop_
_entity_poly.entity_id
_entity_poly.type
_entity_poly.pdbx_seq_one_letter_code
_entity_poly.pdbx_strand_id
1 'polypeptide(L)'
;MKIGLLSFEYPPETGFGGIGSYTWHHARGLARLGHEVHVLAGAREATALRTEVRDGVRVHRFWAGGLSMRAFQGLGRFRLWWTRQRLQNAWSMYRGLSALHREHRYDVVEMPECGAEGALVTRLLEVPTVVRLHSPSRLIMQYYDVRRLDIALCSAIEQRALDQASGLTACSRYLAGEAARHLGAEGPIRVITNGLDLDWFDATQEAVDVHRKYAIPKRRLMIVFTGRMEPRKGIHLCTDLACSILERFDVSFVLVGDDLFGYVAGTLLPALGSRQLKGSVHWLGRLGIDEVRPIVRAADIFLLPSLWENCPYSCLEAMAAGRAVVAADQGGMPELIENGVNGLLVAPGEAASFIRGIEQLIDDPALRERLGRAARETIEQRHGHTHVAHEALGVYRELAGRGAAA
;
A
#
# COMPACT_ATOMS: atom_id res chain seq x y z
N MET A 1 -21.11 15.83 -1.07
CA MET A 1 -21.51 14.44 -0.77
C MET A 1 -21.02 14.10 0.63
N LYS A 2 -21.72 13.18 1.27
CA LYS A 2 -21.25 12.51 2.49
C LYS A 2 -20.71 11.13 2.11
N ILE A 3 -19.43 10.92 2.33
CA ILE A 3 -18.71 9.75 1.83
C ILE A 3 -18.22 8.94 3.03
N GLY A 4 -18.57 7.65 3.06
CA GLY A 4 -18.05 6.69 4.01
C GLY A 4 -16.90 5.90 3.39
N LEU A 5 -15.77 5.82 4.09
CA LEU A 5 -14.64 4.98 3.71
C LEU A 5 -14.41 3.91 4.78
N LEU A 6 -14.35 2.65 4.39
CA LEU A 6 -14.01 1.56 5.28
C LEU A 6 -12.55 1.20 5.10
N SER A 7 -11.80 1.11 6.18
CA SER A 7 -10.46 0.56 6.17
C SER A 7 -10.04 0.19 7.59
N PHE A 8 -9.85 -1.10 7.85
CA PHE A 8 -9.33 -1.52 9.15
C PHE A 8 -7.97 -0.87 9.44
N GLU A 9 -7.12 -0.77 8.42
CA GLU A 9 -5.85 -0.06 8.49
C GLU A 9 -6.07 1.43 8.24
N TYR A 10 -5.74 2.27 9.23
CA TYR A 10 -5.75 3.72 9.07
C TYR A 10 -4.75 4.38 10.02
N PRO A 11 -3.76 5.14 9.51
CA PRO A 11 -2.75 5.81 10.33
C PRO A 11 -3.36 6.79 11.35
N PRO A 12 -2.64 7.07 12.45
CA PRO A 12 -1.38 6.47 12.89
C PRO A 12 -1.57 5.18 13.70
N GLU A 13 -2.78 4.79 14.05
CA GLU A 13 -3.05 3.75 15.05
C GLU A 13 -3.02 2.33 14.49
N THR A 14 -3.72 2.10 13.37
CA THR A 14 -3.79 0.76 12.77
C THR A 14 -3.20 0.78 11.37
N GLY A 15 -2.07 0.08 11.20
CA GLY A 15 -1.47 -0.21 9.90
C GLY A 15 -0.94 0.98 9.10
N PHE A 16 0.19 0.72 8.47
CA PHE A 16 0.79 1.54 7.41
C PHE A 16 0.99 0.69 6.15
N GLY A 17 0.06 -0.25 5.89
CA GLY A 17 0.01 -0.98 4.65
C GLY A 17 -0.51 -0.11 3.50
N GLY A 18 -0.44 -0.64 2.29
CA GLY A 18 -0.89 0.11 1.09
C GLY A 18 -2.34 0.58 1.16
N ILE A 19 -3.23 -0.22 1.78
CA ILE A 19 -4.65 0.11 1.93
C ILE A 19 -4.83 1.28 2.92
N GLY A 20 -4.16 1.21 4.07
CA GLY A 20 -4.22 2.30 5.06
C GLY A 20 -3.68 3.62 4.52
N SER A 21 -2.55 3.58 3.80
CA SER A 21 -1.98 4.74 3.12
C SER A 21 -2.94 5.29 2.05
N TYR A 22 -3.53 4.41 1.24
CA TYR A 22 -4.53 4.81 0.25
C TYR A 22 -5.70 5.54 0.92
N THR A 23 -6.34 4.91 1.89
CA THR A 23 -7.51 5.48 2.55
C THR A 23 -7.19 6.83 3.20
N TRP A 24 -5.99 6.97 3.76
CA TRP A 24 -5.54 8.21 4.38
C TRP A 24 -5.35 9.34 3.37
N HIS A 25 -4.65 9.11 2.26
CA HIS A 25 -4.47 10.13 1.21
C HIS A 25 -5.78 10.44 0.50
N HIS A 26 -6.59 9.41 0.21
CA HIS A 26 -7.85 9.55 -0.50
C HIS A 26 -8.88 10.35 0.31
N ALA A 27 -9.03 10.05 1.60
CA ALA A 27 -9.90 10.79 2.50
C ALA A 27 -9.56 12.28 2.57
N ARG A 28 -8.26 12.61 2.65
CA ARG A 28 -7.77 13.99 2.65
C ARG A 28 -8.04 14.70 1.31
N GLY A 29 -7.85 13.99 0.20
CA GLY A 29 -8.16 14.51 -1.14
C GLY A 29 -9.64 14.86 -1.28
N LEU A 30 -10.53 13.96 -0.87
CA LEU A 30 -11.97 14.19 -0.88
C LEU A 30 -12.39 15.36 0.05
N ALA A 31 -11.82 15.44 1.25
CA ALA A 31 -12.08 16.53 2.20
C ALA A 31 -11.62 17.89 1.64
N ARG A 32 -10.46 17.96 0.99
CA ARG A 32 -9.97 19.17 0.31
C ARG A 32 -10.89 19.63 -0.86
N LEU A 33 -11.57 18.67 -1.49
CA LEU A 33 -12.58 18.98 -2.52
C LEU A 33 -13.95 19.38 -1.93
N GLY A 34 -14.03 19.59 -0.61
CA GLY A 34 -15.21 20.11 0.09
C GLY A 34 -16.27 19.06 0.42
N HIS A 35 -15.91 17.77 0.44
CA HIS A 35 -16.83 16.69 0.80
C HIS A 35 -16.76 16.36 2.29
N GLU A 36 -17.88 15.94 2.86
CA GLU A 36 -17.95 15.41 4.22
C GLU A 36 -17.48 13.94 4.19
N VAL A 37 -16.30 13.68 4.78
CA VAL A 37 -15.64 12.38 4.70
C VAL A 37 -15.55 11.73 6.07
N HIS A 38 -16.06 10.52 6.16
CA HIS A 38 -16.02 9.68 7.34
C HIS A 38 -15.20 8.42 7.06
N VAL A 39 -14.23 8.11 7.90
CA VAL A 39 -13.46 6.87 7.84
C VAL A 39 -13.84 5.99 9.02
N LEU A 40 -14.31 4.79 8.76
CA LEU A 40 -14.48 3.76 9.78
C LEU A 40 -13.22 2.89 9.82
N ALA A 41 -12.45 3.02 10.90
CA ALA A 41 -11.14 2.40 11.06
C ALA A 41 -11.06 1.50 12.28
N GLY A 42 -10.13 0.54 12.26
CA GLY A 42 -9.83 -0.28 13.42
C GLY A 42 -9.18 0.50 14.56
N ALA A 43 -9.33 0.01 15.79
CA ALA A 43 -8.61 0.45 16.97
C ALA A 43 -7.66 -0.66 17.45
N ARG A 44 -6.54 -0.27 18.07
CA ARG A 44 -5.57 -1.23 18.65
C ARG A 44 -6.08 -1.88 19.93
N GLU A 45 -6.81 -1.11 20.71
CA GLU A 45 -7.27 -1.51 22.03
C GLU A 45 -8.79 -1.65 22.09
N ALA A 46 -9.26 -2.42 23.05
CA ALA A 46 -10.69 -2.60 23.33
C ALA A 46 -11.29 -1.29 23.84
N THR A 47 -11.82 -0.50 22.92
CA THR A 47 -12.47 0.77 23.24
C THR A 47 -13.90 0.80 22.71
N ALA A 48 -14.74 1.65 23.30
CA ALA A 48 -15.98 2.07 22.65
C ALA A 48 -15.67 2.81 21.34
N LEU A 49 -16.64 2.90 20.44
CA LEU A 49 -16.53 3.71 19.23
C LEU A 49 -16.14 5.15 19.64
N ARG A 50 -15.01 5.62 19.14
CA ARG A 50 -14.54 6.99 19.35
C ARG A 50 -14.41 7.70 18.01
N THR A 51 -14.71 9.00 18.01
CA THR A 51 -14.60 9.83 16.82
C THR A 51 -13.56 10.92 17.05
N GLU A 52 -12.68 11.11 16.11
CA GLU A 52 -11.72 12.21 16.05
C GLU A 52 -11.85 12.93 14.71
N VAL A 53 -11.55 14.22 14.67
CA VAL A 53 -11.49 14.99 13.41
C VAL A 53 -10.04 15.35 13.17
N ARG A 54 -9.52 14.94 12.02
CA ARG A 54 -8.15 15.23 11.60
C ARG A 54 -8.11 15.60 10.14
N ASP A 55 -7.51 16.74 9.81
CA ASP A 55 -7.35 17.22 8.43
C ASP A 55 -8.68 17.29 7.64
N GLY A 56 -9.77 17.66 8.30
CA GLY A 56 -11.10 17.73 7.69
C GLY A 56 -11.82 16.38 7.56
N VAL A 57 -11.21 15.28 7.99
CA VAL A 57 -11.76 13.92 7.95
C VAL A 57 -12.25 13.50 9.33
N ARG A 58 -13.47 12.96 9.42
CA ARG A 58 -13.99 12.33 10.64
C ARG A 58 -13.60 10.87 10.68
N VAL A 59 -12.73 10.50 11.64
CA VAL A 59 -12.25 9.14 11.83
C VAL A 59 -12.97 8.49 13.00
N HIS A 60 -13.71 7.43 12.71
CA HIS A 60 -14.45 6.63 13.68
C HIS A 60 -13.67 5.35 13.94
N ARG A 61 -13.07 5.25 15.12
CA ARG A 61 -12.30 4.07 15.49
C ARG A 61 -13.10 3.13 16.36
N PHE A 62 -13.07 1.86 16.01
CA PHE A 62 -13.75 0.81 16.76
C PHE A 62 -12.84 -0.39 16.94
N TRP A 63 -13.08 -1.13 18.00
CA TRP A 63 -12.36 -2.36 18.23
C TRP A 63 -13.16 -3.57 17.70
N ALA A 64 -12.53 -4.35 16.82
CA ALA A 64 -13.15 -5.52 16.20
C ALA A 64 -13.21 -6.75 17.10
N GLY A 65 -12.84 -6.64 18.38
CA GLY A 65 -12.87 -7.72 19.34
C GLY A 65 -14.17 -7.82 20.14
N GLY A 66 -14.29 -8.82 21.01
CA GLY A 66 -15.41 -8.98 21.91
C GLY A 66 -16.18 -10.31 21.76
N LEU A 67 -17.41 -10.37 22.28
CA LEU A 67 -18.24 -11.59 22.31
C LEU A 67 -18.54 -12.19 20.93
N SER A 68 -18.71 -11.35 19.91
CA SER A 68 -18.86 -11.77 18.51
C SER A 68 -17.66 -12.57 17.98
N MET A 69 -16.47 -12.35 18.55
CA MET A 69 -15.25 -13.07 18.19
C MET A 69 -15.25 -14.53 18.63
N ARG A 70 -15.99 -14.86 19.71
CA ARG A 70 -16.06 -16.23 20.22
C ARG A 70 -16.72 -17.19 19.23
N ALA A 71 -17.71 -16.71 18.46
CA ALA A 71 -18.40 -17.50 17.44
C ALA A 71 -17.44 -18.03 16.35
N PHE A 72 -16.38 -17.30 16.06
CA PHE A 72 -15.41 -17.66 15.02
C PHE A 72 -14.14 -18.33 15.57
N GLN A 73 -14.00 -18.49 16.89
CA GLN A 73 -12.78 -19.08 17.49
C GLN A 73 -12.54 -20.53 17.04
N GLY A 74 -13.61 -21.30 16.79
CA GLY A 74 -13.52 -22.66 16.30
C GLY A 74 -12.77 -22.83 14.98
N LEU A 75 -12.82 -21.81 14.09
CA LEU A 75 -12.14 -21.84 12.79
C LEU A 75 -10.61 -21.89 12.94
N GLY A 76 -10.06 -21.33 14.00
CA GLY A 76 -8.63 -21.38 14.29
C GLY A 76 -8.12 -22.81 14.54
N ARG A 77 -8.95 -23.71 15.12
CA ARG A 77 -8.60 -25.11 15.32
C ARG A 77 -8.40 -25.87 14.01
N PHE A 78 -9.07 -25.43 12.93
CA PHE A 78 -8.93 -25.98 11.58
C PHE A 78 -7.83 -25.31 10.76
N ARG A 79 -7.02 -24.42 11.38
CA ARG A 79 -6.00 -23.62 10.70
C ARG A 79 -6.57 -22.70 9.60
N LEU A 80 -7.80 -22.20 9.78
CA LEU A 80 -8.49 -21.24 8.91
C LEU A 80 -8.38 -19.83 9.49
N TRP A 81 -7.15 -19.37 9.70
CA TRP A 81 -6.85 -18.11 10.40
C TRP A 81 -7.29 -16.90 9.60
N TRP A 82 -7.05 -16.92 8.30
CA TRP A 82 -7.38 -15.83 7.41
C TRP A 82 -8.88 -15.74 7.14
N THR A 83 -9.57 -16.86 6.93
CA THR A 83 -11.03 -16.91 6.84
C THR A 83 -11.68 -16.37 8.10
N ARG A 84 -11.19 -16.79 9.26
CA ARG A 84 -11.66 -16.26 10.54
C ARG A 84 -11.54 -14.73 10.59
N GLN A 85 -10.38 -14.19 10.22
CA GLN A 85 -10.14 -12.75 10.23
C GLN A 85 -11.09 -12.00 9.28
N ARG A 86 -11.36 -12.53 8.07
CA ARG A 86 -12.29 -11.93 7.10
C ARG A 86 -13.71 -11.86 7.67
N LEU A 87 -14.19 -12.94 8.26
CA LEU A 87 -15.52 -12.97 8.87
C LEU A 87 -15.65 -11.99 10.04
N GLN A 88 -14.60 -11.87 10.85
CA GLN A 88 -14.56 -10.93 11.96
C GLN A 88 -14.57 -9.47 11.47
N ASN A 89 -13.75 -9.16 10.47
CA ASN A 89 -13.70 -7.84 9.85
C ASN A 89 -15.06 -7.48 9.23
N ALA A 90 -15.62 -8.35 8.40
CA ALA A 90 -16.91 -8.13 7.75
C ALA A 90 -18.02 -7.83 8.77
N TRP A 91 -18.11 -8.63 9.84
CA TRP A 91 -19.11 -8.42 10.88
C TRP A 91 -18.92 -7.11 11.65
N SER A 92 -17.70 -6.83 12.05
CA SER A 92 -17.38 -5.63 12.84
C SER A 92 -17.58 -4.35 12.03
N MET A 93 -17.13 -4.34 10.77
CA MET A 93 -17.31 -3.22 9.85
C MET A 93 -18.80 -2.98 9.55
N TYR A 94 -19.55 -4.03 9.27
CA TYR A 94 -21.00 -3.91 9.05
C TYR A 94 -21.70 -3.29 10.25
N ARG A 95 -21.44 -3.74 11.47
CA ARG A 95 -22.06 -3.19 12.68
C ARG A 95 -21.71 -1.72 12.90
N GLY A 96 -20.42 -1.39 12.79
CA GLY A 96 -19.95 -0.02 12.94
C GLY A 96 -20.56 0.91 11.90
N LEU A 97 -20.49 0.51 10.62
CA LEU A 97 -21.03 1.32 9.53
C LEU A 97 -22.55 1.47 9.58
N SER A 98 -23.28 0.41 9.95
CA SER A 98 -24.75 0.47 10.08
C SER A 98 -25.20 1.50 11.13
N ALA A 99 -24.45 1.63 12.23
CA ALA A 99 -24.73 2.64 13.24
C ALA A 99 -24.45 4.05 12.70
N LEU A 100 -23.30 4.24 12.07
CA LEU A 100 -22.90 5.53 11.49
C LEU A 100 -23.78 5.94 10.30
N HIS A 101 -24.18 4.99 9.45
CA HIS A 101 -25.05 5.32 8.31
C HIS A 101 -26.45 5.74 8.74
N ARG A 102 -27.00 5.17 9.82
CA ARG A 102 -28.29 5.63 10.40
C ARG A 102 -28.21 7.09 10.89
N GLU A 103 -27.08 7.50 11.42
CA GLU A 103 -26.85 8.85 11.94
C GLU A 103 -26.52 9.84 10.82
N HIS A 104 -25.58 9.49 9.94
CA HIS A 104 -24.99 10.42 8.99
C HIS A 104 -25.58 10.36 7.58
N ARG A 105 -26.22 9.24 7.19
CA ARG A 105 -26.83 9.07 5.85
C ARG A 105 -25.81 9.29 4.73
N TYR A 106 -24.89 8.35 4.54
CA TYR A 106 -23.88 8.43 3.47
C TYR A 106 -24.52 8.34 2.09
N ASP A 107 -24.02 9.12 1.14
CA ASP A 107 -24.41 9.07 -0.27
C ASP A 107 -23.77 7.88 -0.99
N VAL A 108 -22.57 7.50 -0.55
CA VAL A 108 -21.78 6.39 -1.08
C VAL A 108 -20.81 5.86 -0.01
N VAL A 109 -20.49 4.58 -0.10
CA VAL A 109 -19.47 3.95 0.75
C VAL A 109 -18.44 3.24 -0.11
N GLU A 110 -17.16 3.56 0.09
CA GLU A 110 -16.05 2.83 -0.52
C GLU A 110 -15.37 1.92 0.51
N MET A 111 -14.92 0.75 0.05
CA MET A 111 -14.27 -0.27 0.88
C MET A 111 -13.28 -1.09 0.08
N PRO A 112 -12.19 -1.61 0.71
CA PRO A 112 -11.28 -2.52 0.03
C PRO A 112 -11.90 -3.91 -0.11
N GLU A 113 -11.50 -4.64 -1.14
CA GLU A 113 -11.81 -6.06 -1.26
C GLU A 113 -11.01 -6.91 -0.26
N CYS A 114 -9.74 -6.57 -0.07
CA CYS A 114 -8.81 -7.28 0.80
C CYS A 114 -9.25 -7.17 2.26
N GLY A 115 -9.30 -8.32 2.95
CA GLY A 115 -9.81 -8.35 4.32
C GLY A 115 -11.32 -8.57 4.40
N ALA A 116 -12.02 -8.54 3.24
CA ALA A 116 -13.47 -8.73 3.11
C ALA A 116 -14.31 -7.77 3.97
N GLU A 117 -13.79 -6.57 4.22
CA GLU A 117 -14.39 -5.58 5.11
C GLU A 117 -15.80 -5.19 4.67
N GLY A 118 -16.04 -5.18 3.36
CA GLY A 118 -17.33 -4.86 2.75
C GLY A 118 -18.30 -6.03 2.56
N ALA A 119 -17.92 -7.28 2.84
CA ALA A 119 -18.71 -8.45 2.44
C ALA A 119 -20.15 -8.51 2.97
N LEU A 120 -20.43 -7.93 4.13
CA LEU A 120 -21.78 -7.78 4.65
C LEU A 120 -22.39 -6.42 4.34
N VAL A 121 -21.58 -5.40 4.16
CA VAL A 121 -22.01 -4.04 3.84
C VAL A 121 -22.70 -3.98 2.48
N THR A 122 -22.05 -4.53 1.45
CA THR A 122 -22.59 -4.58 0.08
C THR A 122 -23.94 -5.27 -0.03
N ARG A 123 -24.22 -6.19 0.90
CA ARG A 123 -25.47 -6.97 0.91
C ARG A 123 -26.57 -6.39 1.76
N LEU A 124 -26.24 -5.81 2.91
CA LEU A 124 -27.18 -5.54 3.99
C LEU A 124 -27.45 -4.04 4.21
N LEU A 125 -26.66 -3.16 3.60
CA LEU A 125 -26.90 -1.71 3.69
C LEU A 125 -27.44 -1.17 2.37
N GLU A 126 -28.51 -0.41 2.47
CA GLU A 126 -29.15 0.29 1.34
C GLU A 126 -28.40 1.61 1.05
N VAL A 127 -27.17 1.49 0.59
CA VAL A 127 -26.32 2.62 0.17
C VAL A 127 -25.49 2.19 -1.03
N PRO A 128 -25.28 3.05 -2.03
CA PRO A 128 -24.36 2.75 -3.13
C PRO A 128 -22.96 2.39 -2.60
N THR A 129 -22.42 1.24 -3.03
CA THR A 129 -21.14 0.73 -2.56
C THR A 129 -20.12 0.65 -3.69
N VAL A 130 -18.90 1.06 -3.42
CA VAL A 130 -17.75 0.89 -4.30
C VAL A 130 -16.76 -0.06 -3.64
N VAL A 131 -16.45 -1.17 -4.30
CA VAL A 131 -15.35 -2.04 -3.85
C VAL A 131 -14.11 -1.73 -4.68
N ARG A 132 -13.05 -1.33 -3.95
CA ARG A 132 -11.77 -0.99 -4.54
C ARG A 132 -10.80 -2.14 -4.42
N LEU A 133 -10.29 -2.58 -5.56
CA LEU A 133 -9.29 -3.65 -5.65
C LEU A 133 -7.89 -3.11 -5.33
N HIS A 134 -7.23 -3.78 -4.39
CA HIS A 134 -5.86 -3.52 -3.97
C HIS A 134 -4.99 -4.77 -4.08
N SER A 135 -5.39 -5.86 -3.44
CA SER A 135 -4.58 -7.07 -3.29
C SER A 135 -5.45 -8.28 -2.99
N PRO A 136 -6.25 -8.77 -3.96
CA PRO A 136 -7.15 -9.90 -3.75
C PRO A 136 -6.43 -11.12 -3.20
N SER A 137 -7.04 -11.79 -2.21
CA SER A 137 -6.44 -12.95 -1.54
C SER A 137 -6.02 -14.05 -2.51
N ARG A 138 -6.81 -14.27 -3.56
CA ARG A 138 -6.52 -15.27 -4.59
C ARG A 138 -5.20 -15.00 -5.33
N LEU A 139 -4.83 -13.72 -5.49
CA LEU A 139 -3.62 -13.32 -6.22
C LEU A 139 -2.40 -13.23 -5.31
N ILE A 140 -2.58 -12.78 -4.04
CA ILE A 140 -1.42 -12.52 -3.19
C ILE A 140 -1.06 -13.66 -2.24
N MET A 141 -2.03 -14.47 -1.80
CA MET A 141 -1.76 -15.50 -0.79
C MET A 141 -0.91 -16.66 -1.31
N GLN A 142 -0.71 -16.77 -2.62
CA GLN A 142 0.22 -17.73 -3.22
C GLN A 142 1.70 -17.46 -2.87
N TYR A 143 2.03 -16.24 -2.45
CA TYR A 143 3.38 -15.87 -2.02
C TYR A 143 3.67 -16.21 -0.55
N TYR A 144 2.68 -16.78 0.17
CA TYR A 144 2.79 -17.12 1.59
C TYR A 144 2.41 -18.57 1.83
N ASP A 145 2.91 -19.15 2.92
CA ASP A 145 2.52 -20.51 3.34
C ASP A 145 1.13 -20.51 3.97
N VAL A 146 0.09 -20.50 3.12
CA VAL A 146 -1.32 -20.52 3.51
C VAL A 146 -2.00 -21.76 2.93
N ARG A 147 -2.85 -22.43 3.73
CA ARG A 147 -3.61 -23.58 3.25
C ARG A 147 -4.50 -23.20 2.08
N ARG A 148 -4.52 -24.03 1.04
CA ARG A 148 -5.38 -23.82 -0.16
C ARG A 148 -6.85 -23.64 0.18
N LEU A 149 -7.37 -24.38 1.18
CA LEU A 149 -8.75 -24.22 1.66
C LEU A 149 -9.00 -22.83 2.27
N ASP A 150 -8.05 -22.32 3.07
CA ASP A 150 -8.16 -20.98 3.67
C ASP A 150 -8.15 -19.89 2.58
N ILE A 151 -7.28 -20.03 1.58
CA ILE A 151 -7.27 -19.15 0.41
C ILE A 151 -8.60 -19.18 -0.34
N ALA A 152 -9.15 -20.38 -0.62
CA ALA A 152 -10.41 -20.53 -1.33
C ALA A 152 -11.58 -19.88 -0.58
N LEU A 153 -11.65 -20.08 0.74
CA LEU A 153 -12.71 -19.49 1.57
C LEU A 153 -12.57 -17.96 1.65
N CYS A 154 -11.35 -17.45 1.86
CA CYS A 154 -11.09 -15.99 1.81
C CYS A 154 -11.53 -15.39 0.47
N SER A 155 -11.11 -16.02 -0.63
CA SER A 155 -11.46 -15.57 -1.97
C SER A 155 -12.98 -15.61 -2.22
N ALA A 156 -13.68 -16.61 -1.71
CA ALA A 156 -15.14 -16.70 -1.84
C ALA A 156 -15.87 -15.60 -1.06
N ILE A 157 -15.34 -15.20 0.11
CA ILE A 157 -15.92 -14.10 0.90
C ILE A 157 -15.67 -12.75 0.20
N GLU A 158 -14.45 -12.52 -0.30
CA GLU A 158 -14.09 -11.33 -1.06
C GLU A 158 -14.90 -11.23 -2.35
N GLN A 159 -15.08 -12.36 -3.07
CA GLN A 159 -15.86 -12.42 -4.31
C GLN A 159 -17.31 -11.96 -4.10
N ARG A 160 -17.95 -12.36 -3.00
CA ARG A 160 -19.32 -11.90 -2.72
C ARG A 160 -19.43 -10.40 -2.55
N ALA A 161 -18.41 -9.74 -2.01
CA ALA A 161 -18.40 -8.29 -1.95
C ALA A 161 -18.29 -7.66 -3.35
N LEU A 162 -17.48 -8.25 -4.24
CA LEU A 162 -17.34 -7.80 -5.62
C LEU A 162 -18.65 -7.96 -6.40
N ASP A 163 -19.31 -9.12 -6.30
CA ASP A 163 -20.54 -9.46 -7.03
C ASP A 163 -21.73 -8.56 -6.64
N GLN A 164 -21.72 -8.02 -5.42
CA GLN A 164 -22.82 -7.24 -4.85
C GLN A 164 -22.53 -5.74 -4.80
N ALA A 165 -21.33 -5.31 -5.17
CA ALA A 165 -20.96 -3.91 -5.20
C ALA A 165 -21.72 -3.14 -6.29
N SER A 166 -22.12 -1.90 -6.01
CA SER A 166 -22.71 -1.02 -7.01
C SER A 166 -21.70 -0.60 -8.09
N GLY A 167 -20.41 -0.61 -7.76
CA GLY A 167 -19.33 -0.35 -8.70
C GLY A 167 -17.99 -0.89 -8.21
N LEU A 168 -17.09 -1.14 -9.17
CA LEU A 168 -15.75 -1.65 -8.92
C LEU A 168 -14.69 -0.65 -9.41
N THR A 169 -13.65 -0.46 -8.59
CA THR A 169 -12.46 0.30 -8.96
C THR A 169 -11.19 -0.51 -8.73
N ALA A 170 -10.13 -0.22 -9.47
CA ALA A 170 -8.82 -0.84 -9.29
C ALA A 170 -7.72 0.21 -9.37
N CYS A 171 -6.61 -0.01 -8.65
CA CYS A 171 -5.50 0.94 -8.64
C CYS A 171 -4.58 0.85 -9.86
N SER A 172 -4.79 -0.12 -10.76
CA SER A 172 -4.05 -0.28 -12.01
C SER A 172 -4.86 -1.05 -13.06
N ARG A 173 -4.54 -0.87 -14.33
CA ARG A 173 -5.10 -1.68 -15.43
C ARG A 173 -4.71 -3.15 -15.32
N TYR A 174 -3.47 -3.39 -14.88
CA TYR A 174 -3.00 -4.74 -14.58
C TYR A 174 -3.93 -5.45 -13.61
N LEU A 175 -4.22 -4.82 -12.46
CA LEU A 175 -5.08 -5.42 -11.44
C LEU A 175 -6.53 -5.59 -11.92
N ALA A 176 -7.06 -4.62 -12.68
CA ALA A 176 -8.38 -4.74 -13.28
C ALA A 176 -8.45 -5.96 -14.23
N GLY A 177 -7.41 -6.17 -15.05
CA GLY A 177 -7.30 -7.34 -15.92
C GLY A 177 -7.18 -8.67 -15.17
N GLU A 178 -6.40 -8.70 -14.08
CA GLU A 178 -6.27 -9.89 -13.21
C GLU A 178 -7.60 -10.22 -12.52
N ALA A 179 -8.33 -9.19 -12.04
CA ALA A 179 -9.63 -9.38 -11.43
C ALA A 179 -10.67 -9.93 -12.43
N ALA A 180 -10.71 -9.40 -13.65
CA ALA A 180 -11.60 -9.92 -14.69
C ALA A 180 -11.29 -11.38 -15.04
N ARG A 181 -9.99 -11.74 -15.13
CA ARG A 181 -9.56 -13.11 -15.50
C ARG A 181 -9.74 -14.13 -14.38
N HIS A 182 -9.47 -13.76 -13.13
CA HIS A 182 -9.31 -14.69 -12.03
C HIS A 182 -10.39 -14.60 -10.94
N LEU A 183 -11.10 -13.47 -10.86
CA LEU A 183 -12.15 -13.26 -9.88
C LEU A 183 -13.54 -13.25 -10.50
N GLY A 184 -13.65 -13.38 -11.85
CA GLY A 184 -14.93 -13.34 -12.52
C GLY A 184 -15.71 -12.05 -12.21
N ALA A 185 -15.00 -10.94 -12.01
CA ALA A 185 -15.63 -9.66 -11.73
C ALA A 185 -16.45 -9.25 -12.97
N GLU A 186 -17.77 -9.28 -12.83
CA GLU A 186 -18.70 -8.90 -13.89
C GLU A 186 -18.88 -7.38 -13.92
N GLY A 187 -18.89 -6.81 -15.13
CA GLY A 187 -19.06 -5.37 -15.33
C GLY A 187 -17.75 -4.57 -15.40
N PRO A 188 -17.86 -3.27 -15.67
CA PRO A 188 -16.70 -2.41 -15.88
C PRO A 188 -15.97 -2.12 -14.56
N ILE A 189 -14.68 -2.43 -14.52
CA ILE A 189 -13.80 -2.02 -13.44
C ILE A 189 -13.15 -0.69 -13.84
N ARG A 190 -13.45 0.38 -13.11
CA ARG A 190 -12.86 1.70 -13.35
C ARG A 190 -11.44 1.74 -12.77
N VAL A 191 -10.46 2.09 -13.59
CA VAL A 191 -9.08 2.23 -13.14
C VAL A 191 -8.88 3.64 -12.61
N ILE A 192 -8.56 3.75 -11.32
CA ILE A 192 -8.23 5.00 -10.64
C ILE A 192 -6.96 4.72 -9.85
N THR A 193 -5.88 5.36 -10.19
CA THR A 193 -4.57 5.12 -9.56
C THR A 193 -4.55 5.53 -8.07
N ASN A 194 -3.47 5.25 -7.37
CA ASN A 194 -3.27 5.78 -6.02
C ASN A 194 -2.74 7.22 -6.09
N GLY A 195 -3.22 8.06 -5.17
CA GLY A 195 -2.82 9.46 -5.05
C GLY A 195 -1.98 9.70 -3.80
N LEU A 196 -1.04 10.65 -3.89
CA LEU A 196 -0.18 11.10 -2.79
C LEU A 196 -0.51 12.56 -2.44
N ASP A 197 -0.64 12.87 -1.15
CA ASP A 197 -0.73 14.24 -0.65
C ASP A 197 0.65 14.90 -0.71
N LEU A 198 0.90 15.64 -1.79
CA LEU A 198 2.20 16.28 -2.03
C LEU A 198 2.49 17.40 -1.02
N ASP A 199 1.48 18.15 -0.57
CA ASP A 199 1.69 19.19 0.43
C ASP A 199 2.17 18.59 1.76
N TRP A 200 1.58 17.47 2.16
CA TRP A 200 2.06 16.72 3.32
C TRP A 200 3.44 16.11 3.09
N PHE A 201 3.66 15.54 1.90
CA PHE A 201 4.94 14.90 1.57
C PHE A 201 6.09 15.91 1.55
N ASP A 202 5.86 17.11 1.04
CA ASP A 202 6.84 18.19 0.91
C ASP A 202 6.95 19.04 2.18
N ALA A 203 5.95 18.99 3.08
CA ALA A 203 6.00 19.76 4.33
C ALA A 203 7.30 19.48 5.08
N THR A 204 8.05 20.54 5.29
CA THR A 204 9.27 20.49 6.09
C THR A 204 8.90 20.28 7.55
N GLN A 205 9.04 19.06 8.04
CA GLN A 205 9.39 18.88 9.44
C GLN A 205 10.84 19.37 9.61
N GLU A 206 11.22 19.80 10.81
CA GLU A 206 12.61 20.16 11.12
C GLU A 206 13.55 19.18 10.42
N ALA A 207 14.51 19.69 9.66
CA ALA A 207 15.33 18.90 8.74
C ALA A 207 16.06 17.80 9.54
N VAL A 208 15.47 16.62 9.58
CA VAL A 208 16.10 15.45 10.21
C VAL A 208 17.32 15.09 9.39
N ASP A 209 18.51 15.29 9.95
CA ASP A 209 19.73 14.78 9.34
C ASP A 209 19.75 13.26 9.46
N VAL A 210 19.20 12.58 8.43
CA VAL A 210 19.12 11.13 8.31
C VAL A 210 20.50 10.48 8.48
N HIS A 211 21.52 11.07 7.88
CA HIS A 211 22.89 10.57 7.94
C HIS A 211 23.40 10.54 9.40
N ARG A 212 23.17 11.61 10.14
CA ARG A 212 23.55 11.69 11.56
C ARG A 212 22.69 10.77 12.43
N LYS A 213 21.36 10.78 12.21
CA LYS A 213 20.43 10.01 13.04
C LYS A 213 20.70 8.51 12.98
N TYR A 214 21.02 8.00 11.78
CA TYR A 214 21.19 6.56 11.53
C TYR A 214 22.64 6.15 11.26
N ALA A 215 23.60 7.05 11.53
CA ALA A 215 25.03 6.82 11.33
C ALA A 215 25.39 6.37 9.89
N ILE A 216 24.70 6.93 8.87
CA ILE A 216 24.95 6.65 7.46
C ILE A 216 25.99 7.66 6.94
N PRO A 217 27.12 7.21 6.30
CA PRO A 217 28.13 8.14 5.81
C PRO A 217 27.62 9.07 4.69
N LYS A 218 27.68 10.39 4.89
CA LYS A 218 27.19 11.40 3.91
C LYS A 218 27.87 11.35 2.53
N ARG A 219 29.12 10.89 2.47
CA ARG A 219 29.89 10.80 1.23
C ARG A 219 29.46 9.65 0.32
N ARG A 220 28.69 8.70 0.84
CA ARG A 220 28.24 7.50 0.12
C ARG A 220 26.88 7.72 -0.49
N LEU A 221 26.70 7.26 -1.72
CA LEU A 221 25.37 7.15 -2.32
C LEU A 221 24.51 6.21 -1.48
N MET A 222 23.25 6.58 -1.30
CA MET A 222 22.29 5.88 -0.49
C MET A 222 21.28 5.14 -1.36
N ILE A 223 21.36 3.79 -1.36
CA ILE A 223 20.40 2.91 -2.02
C ILE A 223 19.37 2.49 -0.99
N VAL A 224 18.10 2.87 -1.19
CA VAL A 224 17.04 2.68 -0.19
C VAL A 224 15.99 1.69 -0.67
N PHE A 225 15.62 0.77 0.20
CA PHE A 225 14.44 -0.08 0.09
C PHE A 225 13.50 0.21 1.26
N THR A 226 12.21 0.39 0.98
CA THR A 226 11.18 0.49 2.03
C THR A 226 10.07 -0.53 1.80
N GLY A 227 9.74 -1.29 2.83
CA GLY A 227 8.70 -2.29 2.78
C GLY A 227 8.94 -3.44 3.76
N ARG A 228 7.96 -4.31 3.92
CA ARG A 228 8.13 -5.54 4.72
C ARG A 228 9.20 -6.43 4.09
N MET A 229 10.07 -7.02 4.91
CA MET A 229 11.10 -7.97 4.47
C MET A 229 10.44 -9.32 4.20
N GLU A 230 9.75 -9.42 3.05
CA GLU A 230 8.97 -10.61 2.67
C GLU A 230 9.28 -11.06 1.23
N PRO A 231 9.07 -12.35 0.89
CA PRO A 231 9.40 -12.89 -0.44
C PRO A 231 8.75 -12.12 -1.60
N ARG A 232 7.48 -11.73 -1.47
CA ARG A 232 6.75 -10.97 -2.49
C ARG A 232 7.41 -9.62 -2.82
N LYS A 233 8.06 -9.00 -1.83
CA LYS A 233 8.82 -7.75 -1.99
C LYS A 233 10.23 -7.95 -2.56
N GLY A 234 10.60 -9.20 -2.89
CA GLY A 234 11.88 -9.51 -3.49
C GLY A 234 13.08 -9.43 -2.54
N ILE A 235 12.83 -9.52 -1.22
CA ILE A 235 13.91 -9.38 -0.23
C ILE A 235 15.01 -10.43 -0.42
N HIS A 236 14.68 -11.61 -0.95
CA HIS A 236 15.64 -12.66 -1.24
C HIS A 236 16.70 -12.23 -2.28
N LEU A 237 16.38 -11.25 -3.14
CA LEU A 237 17.36 -10.69 -4.08
C LEU A 237 18.31 -9.71 -3.40
N CYS A 238 17.89 -9.07 -2.28
CA CYS A 238 18.66 -8.02 -1.63
C CYS A 238 20.02 -8.51 -1.11
N THR A 239 20.20 -9.80 -0.80
CA THR A 239 21.50 -10.34 -0.41
C THR A 239 22.49 -10.30 -1.57
N ASP A 240 22.11 -10.82 -2.74
CA ASP A 240 22.97 -10.85 -3.92
C ASP A 240 23.24 -9.43 -4.42
N LEU A 241 22.22 -8.57 -4.42
CA LEU A 241 22.34 -7.15 -4.78
C LEU A 241 23.33 -6.43 -3.86
N ALA A 242 23.14 -6.53 -2.53
CA ALA A 242 24.00 -5.85 -1.58
C ALA A 242 25.44 -6.39 -1.67
N CYS A 243 25.65 -7.70 -1.72
CA CYS A 243 26.98 -8.28 -1.85
C CYS A 243 27.68 -7.80 -3.13
N SER A 244 27.04 -7.93 -4.28
CA SER A 244 27.65 -7.58 -5.57
C SER A 244 27.99 -6.08 -5.69
N ILE A 245 27.09 -5.22 -5.23
CA ILE A 245 27.29 -3.76 -5.32
C ILE A 245 28.34 -3.29 -4.31
N LEU A 246 28.27 -3.75 -3.05
CA LEU A 246 29.18 -3.31 -1.99
C LEU A 246 30.62 -3.82 -2.15
N GLU A 247 30.85 -4.91 -2.88
CA GLU A 247 32.20 -5.37 -3.25
C GLU A 247 32.89 -4.43 -4.26
N ARG A 248 32.12 -3.63 -4.99
CA ARG A 248 32.63 -2.83 -6.11
C ARG A 248 32.49 -1.32 -5.91
N PHE A 249 31.52 -0.88 -5.10
CA PHE A 249 31.19 0.52 -4.91
C PHE A 249 31.11 0.91 -3.44
N ASP A 250 31.60 2.11 -3.12
CA ASP A 250 31.50 2.71 -1.76
C ASP A 250 30.13 3.38 -1.58
N VAL A 251 29.09 2.59 -1.40
CA VAL A 251 27.70 3.02 -1.21
C VAL A 251 27.12 2.51 0.12
N SER A 252 25.95 3.01 0.51
CA SER A 252 25.20 2.52 1.66
C SER A 252 23.87 1.91 1.24
N PHE A 253 23.57 0.69 1.66
CA PHE A 253 22.24 0.09 1.55
C PHE A 253 21.43 0.38 2.81
N VAL A 254 20.25 0.96 2.66
CA VAL A 254 19.33 1.28 3.75
C VAL A 254 18.03 0.53 3.57
N LEU A 255 17.72 -0.35 4.50
CA LEU A 255 16.52 -1.19 4.51
C LEU A 255 15.58 -0.72 5.61
N VAL A 256 14.33 -0.39 5.27
CA VAL A 256 13.32 0.08 6.22
C VAL A 256 12.09 -0.82 6.14
N GLY A 257 11.73 -1.43 7.26
CA GLY A 257 10.54 -2.26 7.37
C GLY A 257 10.69 -3.43 8.34
N ASP A 258 9.55 -4.06 8.64
CA ASP A 258 9.52 -5.25 9.52
C ASP A 258 10.13 -6.46 8.83
N ASP A 259 10.91 -7.23 9.59
CA ASP A 259 11.46 -8.53 9.19
C ASP A 259 10.70 -9.67 9.90
N LEU A 260 9.47 -9.91 9.48
CA LEU A 260 8.60 -10.93 10.07
C LEU A 260 9.06 -12.37 9.80
N PHE A 261 9.94 -12.56 8.81
CA PHE A 261 10.44 -13.88 8.41
C PHE A 261 11.88 -14.13 8.88
N GLY A 262 12.51 -13.18 9.59
CA GLY A 262 13.88 -13.30 10.08
C GLY A 262 14.94 -13.31 8.98
N TYR A 263 14.62 -12.79 7.79
CA TYR A 263 15.51 -12.83 6.63
C TYR A 263 16.76 -11.98 6.82
N VAL A 264 16.60 -10.78 7.38
CA VAL A 264 17.73 -9.86 7.58
C VAL A 264 18.75 -10.46 8.54
N ALA A 265 18.28 -10.92 9.71
CA ALA A 265 19.15 -11.50 10.73
C ALA A 265 19.69 -12.89 10.33
N GLY A 266 18.86 -13.72 9.69
CA GLY A 266 19.20 -15.10 9.38
C GLY A 266 19.96 -15.31 8.04
N THR A 267 19.84 -14.38 7.10
CA THR A 267 20.41 -14.54 5.76
C THR A 267 21.29 -13.37 5.34
N LEU A 268 20.74 -12.15 5.31
CA LEU A 268 21.45 -10.98 4.77
C LEU A 268 22.69 -10.62 5.61
N LEU A 269 22.52 -10.38 6.91
CA LEU A 269 23.63 -9.97 7.76
C LEU A 269 24.74 -11.02 7.90
N PRO A 270 24.46 -12.33 7.96
CA PRO A 270 25.51 -13.36 7.89
C PRO A 270 26.29 -13.33 6.57
N ALA A 271 25.60 -13.24 5.42
CA ALA A 271 26.24 -13.19 4.11
C ALA A 271 27.15 -11.98 3.94
N LEU A 272 26.73 -10.81 4.42
CA LEU A 272 27.55 -9.60 4.44
C LEU A 272 28.72 -9.70 5.42
N GLY A 273 28.52 -10.38 6.55
CA GLY A 273 29.56 -10.57 7.57
C GLY A 273 30.72 -11.40 7.09
N SER A 274 30.46 -12.48 6.33
CA SER A 274 31.50 -13.31 5.74
C SER A 274 32.38 -12.56 4.73
N ARG A 275 31.87 -11.45 4.17
CA ARG A 275 32.55 -10.58 3.20
C ARG A 275 33.03 -9.25 3.78
N GLN A 276 32.90 -9.04 5.10
CA GLN A 276 33.24 -7.80 5.80
C GLN A 276 32.48 -6.55 5.32
N LEU A 277 31.27 -6.71 4.78
CA LEU A 277 30.46 -5.63 4.20
C LEU A 277 29.38 -5.09 5.14
N LYS A 278 29.27 -5.60 6.37
CA LYS A 278 28.21 -5.22 7.33
C LYS A 278 28.11 -3.72 7.60
N GLY A 279 29.22 -3.01 7.61
CA GLY A 279 29.26 -1.56 7.89
C GLY A 279 28.64 -0.68 6.81
N SER A 280 28.24 -1.25 5.69
CA SER A 280 27.63 -0.55 4.55
C SER A 280 26.12 -0.85 4.40
N VAL A 281 25.55 -1.69 5.26
CA VAL A 281 24.12 -2.02 5.26
C VAL A 281 23.50 -1.58 6.58
N HIS A 282 22.44 -0.78 6.50
CA HIS A 282 21.72 -0.20 7.62
C HIS A 282 20.28 -0.72 7.59
N TRP A 283 19.96 -1.71 8.43
CA TRP A 283 18.57 -2.11 8.65
C TRP A 283 17.99 -1.33 9.82
N LEU A 284 16.99 -0.50 9.52
CA LEU A 284 16.40 0.43 10.49
C LEU A 284 15.13 -0.12 11.15
N GLY A 285 14.71 -1.35 10.80
CA GLY A 285 13.49 -1.93 11.31
C GLY A 285 12.23 -1.17 10.84
N ARG A 286 11.13 -1.36 11.56
CA ARG A 286 9.88 -0.65 11.30
C ARG A 286 9.96 0.78 11.82
N LEU A 287 9.68 1.73 10.95
CA LEU A 287 9.59 3.15 11.25
C LEU A 287 8.18 3.69 10.97
N GLY A 288 7.82 4.79 11.64
CA GLY A 288 6.62 5.56 11.33
C GLY A 288 6.77 6.32 10.01
N ILE A 289 5.62 6.69 9.41
CA ILE A 289 5.59 7.38 8.11
C ILE A 289 6.39 8.70 8.13
N ASP A 290 6.35 9.42 9.26
CA ASP A 290 7.10 10.67 9.44
C ASP A 290 8.62 10.45 9.54
N GLU A 291 9.08 9.24 9.89
CA GLU A 291 10.48 8.86 9.94
C GLU A 291 10.96 8.27 8.59
N VAL A 292 10.09 7.56 7.87
CA VAL A 292 10.39 6.99 6.53
C VAL A 292 10.58 8.09 5.51
N ARG A 293 9.73 9.11 5.52
CA ARG A 293 9.74 10.21 4.54
C ARG A 293 11.11 10.92 4.41
N PRO A 294 11.79 11.35 5.50
CA PRO A 294 13.14 11.92 5.37
C PRO A 294 14.16 10.95 4.77
N ILE A 295 14.05 9.65 5.03
CA ILE A 295 14.95 8.62 4.48
C ILE A 295 14.74 8.49 2.97
N VAL A 296 13.49 8.44 2.51
CA VAL A 296 13.15 8.40 1.08
C VAL A 296 13.66 9.65 0.37
N ARG A 297 13.53 10.83 1.00
CA ARG A 297 14.03 12.10 0.47
C ARG A 297 15.56 12.21 0.44
N ALA A 298 16.26 11.49 1.30
CA ALA A 298 17.72 11.44 1.34
C ALA A 298 18.32 10.36 0.42
N ALA A 299 17.49 9.48 -0.15
CA ALA A 299 17.95 8.43 -1.07
C ALA A 299 18.55 9.04 -2.35
N ASP A 300 19.55 8.38 -2.91
CA ASP A 300 20.05 8.64 -4.27
C ASP A 300 19.38 7.70 -5.27
N ILE A 301 19.24 6.44 -4.89
CA ILE A 301 18.61 5.39 -5.69
C ILE A 301 17.57 4.69 -4.82
N PHE A 302 16.38 4.47 -5.36
CA PHE A 302 15.32 3.73 -4.68
C PHE A 302 15.07 2.38 -5.35
N LEU A 303 15.06 1.31 -4.56
CA LEU A 303 15.03 -0.06 -5.03
C LEU A 303 13.66 -0.71 -4.76
N LEU A 304 13.03 -1.26 -5.78
CA LEU A 304 11.76 -2.00 -5.72
C LEU A 304 11.86 -3.35 -6.43
N PRO A 305 12.48 -4.37 -5.81
CA PRO A 305 12.70 -5.66 -6.42
C PRO A 305 11.52 -6.62 -6.30
N SER A 306 10.31 -6.06 -6.08
CA SER A 306 9.11 -6.82 -5.78
C SER A 306 8.71 -7.76 -6.92
N LEU A 307 8.32 -8.99 -6.57
CA LEU A 307 7.79 -9.98 -7.51
C LEU A 307 6.36 -9.69 -7.95
N TRP A 308 5.65 -8.86 -7.21
CA TRP A 308 4.29 -8.47 -7.51
C TRP A 308 3.90 -7.16 -6.80
N GLU A 309 3.48 -6.17 -7.58
CA GLU A 309 2.97 -4.88 -7.13
C GLU A 309 1.86 -4.39 -8.07
N ASN A 310 0.95 -3.59 -7.55
CA ASN A 310 -0.06 -2.91 -8.35
C ASN A 310 0.23 -1.42 -8.50
N CYS A 311 0.15 -0.68 -7.40
CA CYS A 311 0.44 0.75 -7.35
C CYS A 311 1.02 1.05 -5.95
N PRO A 312 2.28 0.68 -5.67
CA PRO A 312 2.84 0.77 -4.33
C PRO A 312 3.16 2.21 -3.92
N TYR A 313 2.77 2.59 -2.70
CA TYR A 313 3.08 3.90 -2.14
C TYR A 313 4.58 4.17 -2.05
N SER A 314 5.39 3.16 -1.77
CA SER A 314 6.85 3.30 -1.76
C SER A 314 7.42 3.78 -3.11
N CYS A 315 6.80 3.39 -4.25
CA CYS A 315 7.16 3.91 -5.56
C CYS A 315 6.72 5.38 -5.71
N LEU A 316 5.46 5.68 -5.38
CA LEU A 316 4.93 7.05 -5.46
C LEU A 316 5.73 8.01 -4.58
N GLU A 317 6.11 7.59 -3.38
CA GLU A 317 6.93 8.37 -2.44
C GLU A 317 8.35 8.60 -2.97
N ALA A 318 9.00 7.57 -3.53
CA ALA A 318 10.32 7.70 -4.14
C ALA A 318 10.31 8.64 -5.35
N MET A 319 9.32 8.50 -6.23
CA MET A 319 9.11 9.36 -7.38
C MET A 319 8.79 10.81 -6.94
N ALA A 320 7.94 10.98 -5.93
CA ALA A 320 7.63 12.30 -5.35
C ALA A 320 8.85 12.97 -4.72
N ALA A 321 9.77 12.19 -4.15
CA ALA A 321 11.05 12.69 -3.66
C ALA A 321 12.03 13.06 -4.77
N GLY A 322 11.69 12.84 -6.04
CA GLY A 322 12.58 13.03 -7.17
C GLY A 322 13.77 12.06 -7.18
N ARG A 323 13.56 10.83 -6.69
CA ARG A 323 14.63 9.81 -6.64
C ARG A 323 14.61 8.94 -7.88
N ALA A 324 15.81 8.53 -8.33
CA ALA A 324 15.92 7.54 -9.39
C ALA A 324 15.46 6.17 -8.87
N VAL A 325 14.44 5.61 -9.50
CA VAL A 325 13.84 4.32 -9.10
C VAL A 325 14.34 3.21 -10.02
N VAL A 326 14.78 2.09 -9.43
CA VAL A 326 14.99 0.81 -10.13
C VAL A 326 13.94 -0.17 -9.63
N ALA A 327 13.07 -0.62 -10.51
CA ALA A 327 11.95 -1.47 -10.16
C ALA A 327 11.84 -2.70 -11.07
N ALA A 328 11.19 -3.77 -10.57
CA ALA A 328 10.81 -4.91 -11.40
C ALA A 328 9.78 -4.51 -12.46
N ASP A 329 9.96 -4.95 -13.69
CA ASP A 329 8.99 -4.84 -14.78
C ASP A 329 7.88 -5.87 -14.58
N GLN A 330 7.02 -5.64 -13.58
CA GLN A 330 6.01 -6.59 -13.12
C GLN A 330 4.77 -5.89 -12.58
N GLY A 331 3.61 -6.50 -12.85
CA GLY A 331 2.35 -6.02 -12.30
C GLY A 331 1.96 -4.64 -12.83
N GLY A 332 1.59 -3.74 -11.93
CA GLY A 332 1.26 -2.36 -12.27
C GLY A 332 2.44 -1.39 -12.33
N MET A 333 3.68 -1.87 -12.13
CA MET A 333 4.87 -0.99 -12.17
C MET A 333 5.06 -0.30 -13.52
N PRO A 334 4.84 -0.95 -14.69
CA PRO A 334 4.90 -0.28 -16.00
C PRO A 334 3.84 0.80 -16.23
N GLU A 335 2.83 0.89 -15.37
CA GLU A 335 1.84 1.97 -15.42
C GLU A 335 2.30 3.24 -14.67
N LEU A 336 3.28 3.09 -13.76
CA LEU A 336 3.90 4.16 -12.99
C LEU A 336 5.22 4.62 -13.60
N ILE A 337 6.02 3.67 -14.07
CA ILE A 337 7.38 3.89 -14.58
C ILE A 337 7.43 3.63 -16.08
N GLU A 338 7.79 4.65 -16.82
CA GLU A 338 8.22 4.56 -18.21
C GLU A 338 9.74 4.36 -18.24
N ASN A 339 10.17 3.17 -18.69
CA ASN A 339 11.57 2.76 -18.61
C ASN A 339 12.51 3.75 -19.34
N GLY A 340 13.55 4.21 -18.64
CA GLY A 340 14.54 5.16 -19.15
C GLY A 340 14.07 6.62 -19.21
N VAL A 341 12.79 6.90 -18.87
CA VAL A 341 12.22 8.25 -18.85
C VAL A 341 12.09 8.78 -17.41
N ASN A 342 11.35 8.09 -16.54
CA ASN A 342 11.10 8.49 -15.15
C ASN A 342 11.52 7.41 -14.12
N GLY A 343 12.28 6.40 -14.56
CA GLY A 343 12.83 5.32 -13.75
C GLY A 343 13.40 4.22 -14.63
N LEU A 344 13.91 3.16 -14.03
CA LEU A 344 14.39 1.97 -14.71
C LEU A 344 13.50 0.77 -14.35
N LEU A 345 12.99 0.08 -15.37
CA LEU A 345 12.32 -1.21 -15.25
C LEU A 345 13.28 -2.31 -15.65
N VAL A 346 13.43 -3.32 -14.80
CA VAL A 346 14.34 -4.44 -15.01
C VAL A 346 13.61 -5.78 -14.86
N ALA A 347 14.20 -6.85 -15.40
CA ALA A 347 13.59 -8.19 -15.37
C ALA A 347 13.29 -8.62 -13.92
N PRO A 348 12.04 -9.04 -13.63
CA PRO A 348 11.64 -9.45 -12.29
C PRO A 348 12.33 -10.74 -11.86
N GLY A 349 12.70 -10.82 -10.58
CA GLY A 349 13.33 -12.03 -10.00
C GLY A 349 14.78 -12.27 -10.39
N GLU A 350 15.38 -11.40 -11.20
CA GLU A 350 16.76 -11.52 -11.67
C GLU A 350 17.70 -10.52 -11.00
N ALA A 351 18.48 -10.94 -10.01
CA ALA A 351 19.45 -10.07 -9.32
C ALA A 351 20.40 -9.36 -10.29
N ALA A 352 20.89 -10.05 -11.32
CA ALA A 352 21.80 -9.47 -12.31
C ALA A 352 21.23 -8.28 -13.07
N SER A 353 19.91 -8.27 -13.34
CA SER A 353 19.24 -7.15 -14.02
C SER A 353 19.14 -5.92 -13.12
N PHE A 354 18.85 -6.11 -11.84
CA PHE A 354 18.89 -5.04 -10.82
C PHE A 354 20.28 -4.49 -10.61
N ILE A 355 21.31 -5.37 -10.52
CA ILE A 355 22.71 -4.96 -10.37
C ILE A 355 23.08 -4.02 -11.51
N ARG A 356 22.83 -4.39 -12.77
CA ARG A 356 23.13 -3.53 -13.93
C ARG A 356 22.39 -2.18 -13.85
N GLY A 357 21.11 -2.15 -13.47
CA GLY A 357 20.34 -0.92 -13.33
C GLY A 357 20.89 -0.02 -12.22
N ILE A 358 21.30 -0.58 -11.09
CA ILE A 358 21.93 0.15 -9.99
C ILE A 358 23.29 0.70 -10.39
N GLU A 359 24.13 -0.12 -11.03
CA GLU A 359 25.47 0.29 -11.53
C GLU A 359 25.36 1.44 -12.50
N GLN A 360 24.44 1.38 -13.46
CA GLN A 360 24.18 2.46 -14.41
C GLN A 360 23.85 3.78 -13.68
N LEU A 361 23.06 3.72 -12.60
CA LEU A 361 22.71 4.92 -11.82
C LEU A 361 23.84 5.39 -10.90
N ILE A 362 24.74 4.51 -10.45
CA ILE A 362 25.92 4.90 -9.69
C ILE A 362 26.90 5.64 -10.60
N ASP A 363 27.16 5.10 -11.78
CA ASP A 363 28.17 5.59 -12.72
C ASP A 363 27.72 6.84 -13.50
N ASP A 364 26.39 7.08 -13.65
CA ASP A 364 25.84 8.22 -14.37
C ASP A 364 24.98 9.12 -13.46
N PRO A 365 25.58 10.12 -12.79
CA PRO A 365 24.83 11.09 -11.98
C PRO A 365 23.82 11.91 -12.77
N ALA A 366 24.10 12.23 -14.05
CA ALA A 366 23.20 13.02 -14.88
C ALA A 366 21.93 12.24 -15.24
N LEU A 367 22.08 10.95 -15.55
CA LEU A 367 20.95 10.04 -15.73
C LEU A 367 20.11 9.95 -14.45
N ARG A 368 20.75 9.77 -13.30
CA ARG A 368 20.08 9.68 -11.99
C ARG A 368 19.24 10.93 -11.70
N GLU A 369 19.79 12.12 -11.90
CA GLU A 369 19.07 13.39 -11.77
C GLU A 369 17.92 13.53 -12.76
N ARG A 370 18.14 13.21 -14.03
CA ARG A 370 17.14 13.30 -15.08
C ARG A 370 15.94 12.41 -14.79
N LEU A 371 16.17 11.15 -14.45
CA LEU A 371 15.11 10.21 -14.09
C LEU A 371 14.35 10.66 -12.86
N GLY A 372 15.04 11.15 -11.83
CA GLY A 372 14.42 11.64 -10.61
C GLY A 372 13.52 12.85 -10.85
N ARG A 373 13.95 13.83 -11.67
CA ARG A 373 13.11 14.98 -12.04
C ARG A 373 11.85 14.54 -12.78
N ALA A 374 12.00 13.71 -13.80
CA ALA A 374 10.85 13.19 -14.56
C ALA A 374 9.91 12.36 -13.71
N ALA A 375 10.43 11.60 -12.72
CA ALA A 375 9.62 10.88 -11.74
C ALA A 375 8.76 11.85 -10.92
N ARG A 376 9.35 12.94 -10.41
CA ARG A 376 8.64 13.97 -9.65
C ARG A 376 7.53 14.63 -10.48
N GLU A 377 7.84 15.03 -11.70
CA GLU A 377 6.87 15.63 -12.63
C GLU A 377 5.70 14.69 -12.92
N THR A 378 5.97 13.39 -13.06
CA THR A 378 4.91 12.38 -13.24
C THR A 378 3.94 12.36 -12.07
N ILE A 379 4.45 12.40 -10.82
CA ILE A 379 3.60 12.42 -9.62
C ILE A 379 2.77 13.69 -9.53
N GLU A 380 3.37 14.85 -9.80
CA GLU A 380 2.67 16.14 -9.77
C GLU A 380 1.53 16.20 -10.78
N GLN A 381 1.73 15.65 -11.97
CA GLN A 381 0.74 15.68 -13.04
C GLN A 381 -0.39 14.66 -12.90
N ARG A 382 -0.10 13.47 -12.34
CA ARG A 382 -1.04 12.32 -12.44
C ARG A 382 -1.43 11.70 -11.11
N HIS A 383 -0.62 11.88 -10.06
CA HIS A 383 -0.78 11.16 -8.80
C HIS A 383 -0.99 12.08 -7.59
N GLY A 384 -1.36 13.33 -7.79
CA GLY A 384 -1.80 14.21 -6.71
C GLY A 384 -3.11 13.68 -6.09
N HIS A 385 -3.20 13.62 -4.76
CA HIS A 385 -4.36 13.02 -4.07
C HIS A 385 -5.70 13.71 -4.39
N THR A 386 -5.71 15.02 -4.64
CA THR A 386 -6.92 15.77 -5.05
C THR A 386 -7.33 15.43 -6.48
N HIS A 387 -6.38 15.23 -7.40
CA HIS A 387 -6.64 14.79 -8.76
C HIS A 387 -7.30 13.40 -8.76
N VAL A 388 -6.69 12.45 -8.08
CA VAL A 388 -7.20 11.08 -7.95
C VAL A 388 -8.56 11.03 -7.23
N ALA A 389 -8.74 11.85 -6.18
CA ALA A 389 -10.04 11.97 -5.51
C ALA A 389 -11.13 12.54 -6.44
N HIS A 390 -10.77 13.45 -7.33
CA HIS A 390 -11.72 14.00 -8.32
C HIS A 390 -12.18 12.93 -9.33
N GLU A 391 -11.27 12.06 -9.79
CA GLU A 391 -11.63 10.91 -10.64
C GLU A 391 -12.60 9.96 -9.92
N ALA A 392 -12.32 9.65 -8.64
CA ALA A 392 -13.20 8.79 -7.83
C ALA A 392 -14.60 9.41 -7.62
N LEU A 393 -14.68 10.72 -7.45
CA LEU A 393 -15.96 11.44 -7.35
C LEU A 393 -16.82 11.30 -8.60
N GLY A 394 -16.22 11.13 -9.78
CA GLY A 394 -16.97 10.82 -11.00
C GLY A 394 -17.76 9.52 -10.85
N VAL A 395 -17.12 8.47 -10.35
CA VAL A 395 -17.75 7.17 -10.06
C VAL A 395 -18.79 7.29 -8.96
N TYR A 396 -18.47 7.98 -7.86
CA TYR A 396 -19.40 8.12 -6.73
C TYR A 396 -20.69 8.85 -7.12
N ARG A 397 -20.60 9.93 -7.90
CA ARG A 397 -21.77 10.69 -8.39
C ARG A 397 -22.65 9.86 -9.33
N GLU A 398 -22.04 9.10 -10.23
CA GLU A 398 -22.76 8.18 -11.12
C GLU A 398 -23.58 7.17 -10.33
N LEU A 399 -22.99 6.55 -9.32
CA LEU A 399 -23.65 5.51 -8.52
C LEU A 399 -24.72 6.10 -7.57
N ALA A 400 -24.43 7.22 -6.91
CA ALA A 400 -25.41 7.90 -6.06
C ALA A 400 -26.61 8.40 -6.85
N GLY A 401 -26.43 8.88 -8.10
CA GLY A 401 -27.51 9.29 -8.98
C GLY A 401 -28.41 8.14 -9.44
N ARG A 402 -27.86 6.95 -9.66
CA ARG A 402 -28.64 5.74 -9.96
C ARG A 402 -29.49 5.28 -8.78
N GLY A 403 -28.96 5.37 -7.55
CA GLY A 403 -29.70 5.02 -6.34
C GLY A 403 -30.86 5.97 -6.01
N ALA A 404 -30.82 7.21 -6.49
CA ALA A 404 -31.92 8.17 -6.31
C ALA A 404 -33.06 8.03 -7.36
N ALA A 405 -32.78 7.30 -8.45
CA ALA A 405 -33.73 7.07 -9.55
C ALA A 405 -34.43 5.70 -9.48
N ALA A 406 -34.01 4.81 -8.58
CA ALA A 406 -34.60 3.50 -8.31
C ALA A 406 -35.47 3.53 -7.05
#